data_7cd60de972271413601e83e8cb3fbbcc
#
_entry.id   7cd60de972271413601e83e8cb3fbbcc
#
_cell.length_a   1.000
_cell.length_b   1.000
_cell.length_c   1.000
_cell.angle_alpha   90.00
_cell.angle_beta   90.00
_cell.angle_gamma   90.00
#
_symmetry.space_group_name_H-M   'P 1'
#
loop_
_entity.id
_entity.type
_entity.pdbx_description
1 polymer ?
#
loop_
_entity_poly.entity_id
_entity_poly.type
_entity_poly.pdbx_seq_one_letter_code
_entity_poly.pdbx_strand_id
1 'polypeptide(L)'
;MAEVGITPVAGVNNVARDDDMVRGSDAPGRFVRDAVNVDIHADGAFSMRGAARKISGLKLRDVWQSPLHGDVFCVHEGNLCKLDTGDFSTSVLVRDAGAGRVWYAVVNNAVFAATDRGIFVYDGLSAQRLGIDTPPAPVVMPSEGSLAAGHYGFALAWLRGGKEGGLSAMASVEVAGGTGVAVTPPLCTDDSIDGVRLYATAADGGELACIGDYPVSGEIVLPLLPKTGKTAQMRFLSPMPTGKFMCVWRGRLLTAKANVLRFSEPLAFHLHDGRFAYVQMPQRITFVEPVEGGIFVGQVDGVVFLRGVDVEALEMVRLAVKPPVAMSSVRLDADEAGQFSNGAAVCLWLADNGAAAGLPDGSVVEMHAGVLRGLAAGTTAQTVSADRRFVSLMLDS
;
A
#
# COMPACT_ATOMS: atom_id res chain seq x y z
N MET A 1 51.07 -29.63 -21.73
CA MET A 1 50.05 -28.58 -21.66
C MET A 1 49.91 -28.21 -20.18
N ALA A 2 50.15 -26.96 -19.83
CA ALA A 2 49.96 -26.51 -18.46
C ALA A 2 48.45 -26.51 -18.18
N GLU A 3 48.01 -27.28 -17.19
CA GLU A 3 46.68 -27.30 -16.71
C GLU A 3 46.40 -25.93 -16.00
N VAL A 4 45.60 -25.08 -16.59
CA VAL A 4 45.17 -23.84 -15.97
C VAL A 4 44.04 -24.19 -14.99
N GLY A 5 44.42 -24.46 -13.74
CA GLY A 5 43.47 -24.62 -12.69
C GLY A 5 42.76 -23.27 -12.41
N ILE A 6 41.44 -23.19 -12.63
CA ILE A 6 40.66 -22.04 -12.25
C ILE A 6 40.39 -22.14 -10.75
N THR A 7 40.89 -21.18 -9.97
CA THR A 7 40.62 -21.08 -8.53
C THR A 7 39.14 -20.76 -8.34
N PRO A 8 38.42 -21.45 -7.44
CA PRO A 8 37.02 -21.15 -7.16
C PRO A 8 36.82 -19.67 -6.79
N VAL A 9 35.77 -19.06 -7.29
CA VAL A 9 35.42 -17.65 -6.99
C VAL A 9 34.58 -17.62 -5.73
N ALA A 10 35.05 -16.90 -4.71
CA ALA A 10 34.39 -16.79 -3.41
C ALA A 10 33.25 -15.75 -3.37
N GLY A 11 33.12 -14.96 -4.45
CA GLY A 11 32.16 -13.85 -4.56
C GLY A 11 32.84 -12.54 -4.97
N VAL A 12 32.10 -11.44 -4.90
CA VAL A 12 32.61 -10.09 -5.17
C VAL A 12 33.04 -9.42 -3.86
N ASN A 13 34.24 -8.84 -3.84
CA ASN A 13 34.71 -7.98 -2.77
C ASN A 13 35.48 -6.79 -3.36
N ASN A 14 34.87 -5.61 -3.36
CA ASN A 14 35.49 -4.38 -3.90
C ASN A 14 36.04 -3.44 -2.82
N VAL A 15 36.08 -3.90 -1.55
CA VAL A 15 36.57 -3.13 -0.41
C VAL A 15 37.94 -3.62 0.07
N ALA A 16 38.17 -4.93 0.14
CA ALA A 16 39.40 -5.53 0.66
C ALA A 16 40.65 -5.10 -0.15
N ARG A 17 41.83 -5.15 0.46
CA ARG A 17 43.12 -4.97 -0.23
C ARG A 17 43.41 -6.19 -1.12
N ASP A 18 44.30 -6.06 -2.06
CA ASP A 18 44.65 -7.15 -3.01
C ASP A 18 45.18 -8.39 -2.30
N ASP A 19 45.92 -8.19 -1.18
CA ASP A 19 46.46 -9.28 -0.36
C ASP A 19 45.39 -10.02 0.43
N ASP A 20 44.24 -9.38 0.68
CA ASP A 20 43.11 -9.89 1.48
C ASP A 20 41.99 -10.50 0.59
N MET A 21 42.25 -10.68 -0.69
CA MET A 21 41.26 -11.21 -1.66
C MET A 21 41.10 -12.73 -1.59
N VAL A 22 41.65 -13.37 -0.59
CA VAL A 22 41.56 -14.83 -0.37
C VAL A 22 40.55 -15.11 0.73
N ARG A 23 39.60 -15.99 0.49
CA ARG A 23 38.71 -16.52 1.53
C ARG A 23 39.54 -17.43 2.45
N GLY A 24 39.29 -17.39 3.76
CA GLY A 24 40.06 -18.11 4.77
C GLY A 24 40.19 -19.63 4.53
N SER A 25 40.97 -20.31 5.36
CA SER A 25 41.42 -21.69 5.18
C SER A 25 40.35 -22.75 4.96
N ASP A 26 39.12 -22.52 5.43
CA ASP A 26 38.05 -23.51 5.46
C ASP A 26 37.20 -23.58 4.16
N ALA A 27 37.42 -22.65 3.23
CA ALA A 27 36.79 -22.68 1.91
C ALA A 27 37.71 -21.95 0.90
N PRO A 28 38.59 -22.68 0.21
CA PRO A 28 39.53 -22.11 -0.73
C PRO A 28 38.80 -21.40 -1.87
N GLY A 29 39.13 -20.14 -2.07
CA GLY A 29 38.55 -19.34 -3.16
C GLY A 29 39.11 -17.93 -3.10
N ARG A 30 39.08 -17.24 -4.23
CA ARG A 30 39.43 -15.82 -4.32
C ARG A 30 38.22 -14.98 -4.63
N PHE A 31 38.12 -13.84 -3.99
CA PHE A 31 37.14 -12.82 -4.36
C PHE A 31 37.57 -12.14 -5.67
N VAL A 32 36.58 -11.69 -6.44
CA VAL A 32 36.78 -10.82 -7.61
C VAL A 32 36.36 -9.40 -7.24
N ARG A 33 36.94 -8.41 -7.93
CA ARG A 33 36.59 -6.99 -7.70
C ARG A 33 35.22 -6.63 -8.24
N ASP A 34 34.88 -7.24 -9.34
CA ASP A 34 33.63 -7.00 -10.07
C ASP A 34 33.20 -8.26 -10.81
N ALA A 35 31.92 -8.39 -11.08
CA ALA A 35 31.33 -9.49 -11.84
C ALA A 35 30.18 -8.95 -12.71
N VAL A 36 30.44 -8.82 -14.00
CA VAL A 36 29.47 -8.30 -14.97
C VAL A 36 28.99 -9.43 -15.87
N ASN A 37 27.65 -9.61 -15.95
CA ASN A 37 27.01 -10.69 -16.70
C ASN A 37 27.44 -12.11 -16.31
N VAL A 38 27.82 -12.32 -15.06
CA VAL A 38 28.26 -13.61 -14.52
C VAL A 38 27.42 -13.94 -13.31
N ASP A 39 27.02 -15.20 -13.19
CA ASP A 39 26.47 -15.77 -11.96
C ASP A 39 27.58 -16.57 -11.28
N ILE A 40 27.87 -16.26 -10.03
CA ILE A 40 28.83 -16.98 -9.17
C ILE A 40 28.02 -17.97 -8.33
N HIS A 41 28.37 -19.24 -8.43
CA HIS A 41 27.70 -20.34 -7.73
C HIS A 41 28.33 -20.63 -6.37
N ALA A 42 27.59 -21.30 -5.51
CA ALA A 42 28.01 -21.61 -4.13
C ALA A 42 29.29 -22.48 -4.06
N ASP A 43 29.54 -23.30 -5.08
CA ASP A 43 30.74 -24.13 -5.23
C ASP A 43 31.96 -23.35 -5.77
N GLY A 44 31.80 -22.06 -6.04
CA GLY A 44 32.84 -21.20 -6.60
C GLY A 44 32.97 -21.27 -8.13
N ALA A 45 32.15 -22.05 -8.80
CA ALA A 45 32.04 -22.01 -10.25
C ALA A 45 31.35 -20.70 -10.69
N PHE A 46 31.55 -20.30 -11.92
CA PHE A 46 30.83 -19.20 -12.52
C PHE A 46 30.30 -19.56 -13.90
N SER A 47 29.16 -18.99 -14.24
CA SER A 47 28.57 -19.14 -15.56
C SER A 47 28.17 -17.78 -16.13
N MET A 48 28.19 -17.69 -17.45
CA MET A 48 27.64 -16.51 -18.11
C MET A 48 26.14 -16.41 -17.82
N ARG A 49 25.68 -15.23 -17.39
CA ARG A 49 24.25 -15.00 -17.24
C ARG A 49 23.57 -15.11 -18.59
N GLY A 50 22.44 -15.82 -18.64
CA GLY A 50 21.64 -15.93 -19.84
C GLY A 50 21.19 -14.58 -20.36
N ALA A 51 21.23 -14.39 -21.69
CA ALA A 51 20.76 -13.16 -22.30
C ALA A 51 19.24 -12.99 -22.06
N ALA A 52 18.82 -11.75 -21.83
CA ALA A 52 17.40 -11.42 -21.76
C ALA A 52 16.73 -11.72 -23.11
N ARG A 53 15.64 -12.48 -23.08
CA ARG A 53 14.83 -12.77 -24.26
C ARG A 53 13.57 -11.92 -24.23
N LYS A 54 13.33 -11.17 -25.32
CA LYS A 54 12.07 -10.47 -25.51
C LYS A 54 10.96 -11.50 -25.79
N ILE A 55 9.96 -11.56 -24.93
CA ILE A 55 8.83 -12.50 -25.01
C ILE A 55 7.55 -11.87 -25.56
N SER A 56 7.42 -10.53 -25.51
CA SER A 56 6.28 -9.80 -26.07
C SER A 56 6.72 -8.47 -26.68
N GLY A 57 5.93 -7.96 -27.64
CA GLY A 57 6.08 -6.62 -28.22
C GLY A 57 5.34 -5.52 -27.45
N LEU A 58 4.53 -5.88 -26.44
CA LEU A 58 3.74 -4.93 -25.67
C LEU A 58 4.64 -4.02 -24.82
N LYS A 59 4.23 -2.77 -24.70
CA LYS A 59 4.82 -1.81 -23.78
C LYS A 59 4.08 -1.91 -22.45
N LEU A 60 4.56 -2.78 -21.58
CA LEU A 60 4.00 -3.00 -20.26
C LEU A 60 4.82 -2.28 -19.21
N ARG A 61 4.16 -1.76 -18.16
CA ARG A 61 4.80 -1.30 -16.94
C ARG A 61 4.08 -1.86 -15.72
N ASP A 62 4.75 -1.84 -14.57
CA ASP A 62 4.21 -2.29 -13.28
C ASP A 62 3.61 -3.70 -13.34
N VAL A 63 4.30 -4.59 -14.06
CA VAL A 63 3.89 -5.99 -14.15
C VAL A 63 4.05 -6.64 -12.80
N TRP A 64 2.98 -7.25 -12.29
CA TRP A 64 2.97 -7.91 -11.01
C TRP A 64 2.11 -9.17 -11.07
N GLN A 65 2.67 -10.27 -10.57
CA GLN A 65 1.94 -11.52 -10.43
C GLN A 65 1.37 -11.63 -9.03
N SER A 66 0.06 -11.81 -8.93
CA SER A 66 -0.61 -12.02 -7.67
C SER A 66 -0.28 -13.43 -7.12
N PRO A 67 0.05 -13.55 -5.84
CA PRO A 67 0.12 -14.85 -5.19
C PRO A 67 -1.27 -15.51 -5.09
N LEU A 68 -2.34 -14.72 -5.26
CA LEU A 68 -3.71 -15.19 -5.29
C LEU A 68 -4.06 -15.61 -6.72
N HIS A 69 -4.32 -16.89 -6.94
CA HIS A 69 -4.70 -17.48 -8.24
C HIS A 69 -3.69 -17.32 -9.39
N GLY A 70 -2.52 -16.73 -9.15
CA GLY A 70 -1.49 -16.52 -10.18
C GLY A 70 -1.83 -15.49 -11.26
N ASP A 71 -2.90 -14.71 -11.06
CA ASP A 71 -3.28 -13.62 -11.97
C ASP A 71 -2.16 -12.59 -12.12
N VAL A 72 -1.92 -12.12 -13.34
CA VAL A 72 -0.91 -11.12 -13.64
C VAL A 72 -1.58 -9.80 -13.99
N PHE A 73 -1.12 -8.73 -13.36
CA PHE A 73 -1.60 -7.37 -13.58
C PHE A 73 -0.49 -6.52 -14.17
N CYS A 74 -0.87 -5.53 -14.96
CA CYS A 74 0.08 -4.60 -15.58
C CYS A 74 -0.62 -3.28 -15.92
N VAL A 75 0.16 -2.30 -16.32
CA VAL A 75 -0.35 -1.12 -17.00
C VAL A 75 0.03 -1.18 -18.47
N HIS A 76 -0.98 -1.14 -19.34
CA HIS A 76 -0.86 -1.11 -20.78
C HIS A 76 -1.66 0.07 -21.35
N GLU A 77 -1.03 0.88 -22.20
CA GLU A 77 -1.65 2.08 -22.79
C GLU A 77 -2.33 3.01 -21.77
N GLY A 78 -1.73 3.15 -20.59
CA GLY A 78 -2.24 3.97 -19.50
C GLY A 78 -3.38 3.35 -18.69
N ASN A 79 -3.85 2.16 -19.03
CA ASN A 79 -4.92 1.45 -18.33
C ASN A 79 -4.36 0.37 -17.40
N LEU A 80 -4.98 0.17 -16.25
CA LEU A 80 -4.73 -1.01 -15.43
C LEU A 80 -5.41 -2.22 -16.08
N CYS A 81 -4.63 -3.25 -16.35
CA CYS A 81 -5.07 -4.43 -17.08
C CYS A 81 -4.71 -5.72 -16.34
N LYS A 82 -5.49 -6.77 -16.60
CA LYS A 82 -5.09 -8.15 -16.36
C LYS A 82 -4.39 -8.67 -17.63
N LEU A 83 -3.26 -9.33 -17.47
CA LEU A 83 -2.45 -9.90 -18.53
C LEU A 83 -2.65 -11.42 -18.58
N ASP A 84 -3.01 -11.94 -19.73
CA ASP A 84 -2.90 -13.38 -19.99
C ASP A 84 -1.46 -13.71 -20.37
N THR A 85 -0.82 -14.60 -19.64
CA THR A 85 0.58 -14.99 -19.88
C THR A 85 0.73 -16.04 -20.99
N GLY A 86 -0.35 -16.64 -21.45
CA GLY A 86 -0.33 -17.63 -22.53
C GLY A 86 -0.20 -17.00 -23.91
N ASP A 87 -0.95 -15.93 -24.15
CA ASP A 87 -0.97 -15.24 -25.46
C ASP A 87 -0.56 -13.76 -25.37
N PHE A 88 -0.30 -13.24 -24.17
CA PHE A 88 0.00 -11.84 -23.87
C PHE A 88 -1.14 -10.87 -24.21
N SER A 89 -2.38 -11.34 -24.27
CA SER A 89 -3.54 -10.45 -24.37
C SER A 89 -3.77 -9.69 -23.07
N THR A 90 -4.38 -8.51 -23.16
CA THR A 90 -4.69 -7.67 -22.00
C THR A 90 -6.18 -7.36 -21.92
N SER A 91 -6.76 -7.53 -20.73
CA SER A 91 -8.13 -7.13 -20.42
C SER A 91 -8.12 -5.88 -19.53
N VAL A 92 -8.76 -4.80 -19.99
CA VAL A 92 -8.80 -3.53 -19.24
C VAL A 92 -9.70 -3.70 -18.01
N LEU A 93 -9.14 -3.43 -16.83
CA LEU A 93 -9.85 -3.42 -15.55
C LEU A 93 -10.26 -1.99 -15.16
N VAL A 94 -9.32 -1.04 -15.30
CA VAL A 94 -9.55 0.37 -14.98
C VAL A 94 -8.93 1.23 -16.07
N ARG A 95 -9.74 2.13 -16.63
CA ARG A 95 -9.24 3.12 -17.59
C ARG A 95 -8.51 4.24 -16.86
N ASP A 96 -7.46 4.77 -17.48
CA ASP A 96 -6.63 5.86 -16.95
C ASP A 96 -6.10 5.58 -15.54
N ALA A 97 -5.11 4.69 -15.43
CA ALA A 97 -4.41 4.43 -14.18
C ALA A 97 -3.44 5.57 -13.78
N GLY A 98 -3.28 6.59 -14.61
CA GLY A 98 -2.30 7.66 -14.42
C GLY A 98 -0.91 7.28 -14.93
N ALA A 99 0.06 8.20 -14.77
CA ALA A 99 1.43 8.04 -15.22
C ALA A 99 2.34 7.38 -14.16
N GLY A 100 1.97 7.46 -12.89
CA GLY A 100 2.73 6.94 -11.76
C GLY A 100 2.75 5.42 -11.70
N ARG A 101 3.62 4.90 -10.86
CA ARG A 101 3.73 3.46 -10.59
C ARG A 101 2.48 2.95 -9.87
N VAL A 102 2.03 1.76 -10.23
CA VAL A 102 0.94 1.05 -9.54
C VAL A 102 1.53 0.14 -8.45
N TRP A 103 0.90 0.16 -7.28
CA TRP A 103 1.26 -0.66 -6.14
C TRP A 103 0.15 -1.65 -5.85
N TYR A 104 0.51 -2.91 -5.63
CA TYR A 104 -0.43 -3.98 -5.44
C TYR A 104 -0.33 -4.59 -4.04
N ALA A 105 -1.46 -5.06 -3.54
CA ALA A 105 -1.54 -5.87 -2.31
C ALA A 105 -2.69 -6.86 -2.41
N VAL A 106 -2.57 -8.00 -1.72
CA VAL A 106 -3.68 -8.95 -1.57
C VAL A 106 -4.32 -8.73 -0.21
N VAL A 107 -5.63 -8.53 -0.21
CA VAL A 107 -6.43 -8.29 1.00
C VAL A 107 -7.75 -9.04 0.89
N ASN A 108 -8.09 -9.86 1.88
CA ASN A 108 -9.38 -10.56 1.96
C ASN A 108 -9.79 -11.24 0.63
N ASN A 109 -8.88 -12.01 0.05
CA ASN A 109 -9.09 -12.72 -1.22
C ASN A 109 -9.39 -11.82 -2.44
N ALA A 110 -8.94 -10.58 -2.41
CA ALA A 110 -9.04 -9.62 -3.52
C ALA A 110 -7.69 -8.93 -3.77
N VAL A 111 -7.48 -8.46 -4.97
CA VAL A 111 -6.28 -7.69 -5.33
C VAL A 111 -6.60 -6.20 -5.25
N PHE A 112 -5.86 -5.50 -4.43
CA PHE A 112 -5.91 -4.05 -4.34
C PHE A 112 -4.81 -3.45 -5.23
N ALA A 113 -5.15 -2.42 -6.00
CA ALA A 113 -4.22 -1.69 -6.86
C ALA A 113 -4.30 -0.19 -6.57
N ALA A 114 -3.22 0.39 -6.04
CA ALA A 114 -3.11 1.83 -5.84
C ALA A 114 -2.48 2.48 -7.07
N THR A 115 -3.25 3.34 -7.71
CA THR A 115 -2.88 4.12 -8.90
C THR A 115 -2.86 5.61 -8.56
N ASP A 116 -2.45 6.48 -9.48
CA ASP A 116 -2.57 7.94 -9.28
C ASP A 116 -4.03 8.40 -9.16
N ARG A 117 -4.98 7.63 -9.68
CA ARG A 117 -6.42 7.97 -9.73
C ARG A 117 -7.20 7.48 -8.51
N GLY A 118 -6.63 6.56 -7.74
CA GLY A 118 -7.28 5.99 -6.57
C GLY A 118 -6.81 4.58 -6.27
N ILE A 119 -7.43 3.98 -5.28
CA ILE A 119 -7.24 2.57 -4.96
C ILE A 119 -8.42 1.80 -5.53
N PHE A 120 -8.14 0.74 -6.28
CA PHE A 120 -9.14 -0.13 -6.89
C PHE A 120 -9.02 -1.54 -6.30
N VAL A 121 -10.13 -2.23 -6.24
CA VAL A 121 -10.24 -3.60 -5.73
C VAL A 121 -10.75 -4.50 -6.84
N TYR A 122 -9.97 -5.51 -7.19
CA TYR A 122 -10.36 -6.56 -8.12
C TYR A 122 -10.77 -7.80 -7.33
N ASP A 123 -12.00 -8.25 -7.54
CA ASP A 123 -12.64 -9.35 -6.81
C ASP A 123 -12.55 -10.72 -7.53
N GLY A 124 -11.84 -10.77 -8.65
CA GLY A 124 -11.76 -11.93 -9.54
C GLY A 124 -12.57 -11.74 -10.82
N LEU A 125 -13.53 -10.84 -10.86
CA LEU A 125 -14.42 -10.57 -12.00
C LEU A 125 -14.27 -9.14 -12.52
N SER A 126 -14.35 -8.15 -11.62
CA SER A 126 -14.34 -6.73 -11.95
C SER A 126 -13.47 -5.93 -10.98
N ALA A 127 -13.07 -4.75 -11.42
CA ALA A 127 -12.36 -3.80 -10.56
C ALA A 127 -13.27 -2.62 -10.21
N GLN A 128 -13.38 -2.33 -8.92
CA GLN A 128 -14.16 -1.21 -8.39
C GLN A 128 -13.26 -0.28 -7.57
N ARG A 129 -13.62 0.99 -7.49
CA ARG A 129 -12.94 1.95 -6.61
C ARG A 129 -13.15 1.54 -5.14
N LEU A 130 -12.08 1.50 -4.35
CA LEU A 130 -12.16 1.12 -2.93
C LEU A 130 -12.92 2.18 -2.12
N GLY A 131 -12.51 3.44 -2.25
CA GLY A 131 -13.07 4.56 -1.48
C GLY A 131 -14.49 4.90 -1.92
N ILE A 132 -15.30 5.33 -0.95
CA ILE A 132 -16.63 5.91 -1.15
C ILE A 132 -16.49 7.40 -0.80
N ASP A 133 -16.75 8.28 -1.77
CA ASP A 133 -16.56 9.71 -1.56
C ASP A 133 -17.51 10.23 -0.47
N THR A 134 -17.04 11.17 0.33
CA THR A 134 -17.88 11.83 1.34
C THR A 134 -18.85 12.78 0.65
N PRO A 135 -20.17 12.63 0.85
CA PRO A 135 -21.14 13.53 0.22
C PRO A 135 -21.04 14.95 0.76
N PRO A 136 -21.45 15.96 -0.03
CA PRO A 136 -21.78 17.27 0.50
C PRO A 136 -22.93 17.21 1.52
N ALA A 137 -23.12 18.27 2.31
CA ALA A 137 -24.26 18.36 3.21
C ALA A 137 -25.59 18.28 2.44
N PRO A 138 -26.61 17.60 3.00
CA PRO A 138 -27.93 17.60 2.39
C PRO A 138 -28.59 18.99 2.43
N VAL A 139 -29.56 19.21 1.56
CA VAL A 139 -30.47 20.34 1.69
C VAL A 139 -31.62 19.92 2.62
N VAL A 140 -31.92 20.74 3.62
CA VAL A 140 -32.98 20.47 4.60
C VAL A 140 -33.94 21.61 4.67
N MET A 141 -35.24 21.32 4.64
CA MET A 141 -36.31 22.32 4.65
C MET A 141 -37.47 21.85 5.56
N PRO A 142 -38.21 22.77 6.19
CA PRO A 142 -39.45 22.42 6.86
C PRO A 142 -40.46 21.78 5.90
N SER A 143 -41.22 20.80 6.35
CA SER A 143 -42.28 20.13 5.61
C SER A 143 -43.50 19.87 6.49
N GLU A 144 -44.51 19.17 5.98
CA GLU A 144 -45.65 18.73 6.77
C GLU A 144 -45.22 17.65 7.76
N GLY A 145 -45.71 17.72 9.01
CA GLY A 145 -45.39 16.73 10.04
C GLY A 145 -45.82 17.13 11.45
N SER A 146 -45.20 16.47 12.44
CA SER A 146 -45.55 16.66 13.87
C SER A 146 -44.31 16.56 14.77
N LEU A 147 -43.16 17.03 14.31
CA LEU A 147 -41.98 17.16 15.16
C LEU A 147 -42.16 18.19 16.25
N ALA A 148 -41.43 18.02 17.35
CA ALA A 148 -41.37 19.05 18.40
C ALA A 148 -40.64 20.27 17.88
N ALA A 149 -40.92 21.46 18.41
CA ALA A 149 -40.17 22.66 18.11
C ALA A 149 -38.71 22.49 18.56
N GLY A 150 -37.75 23.03 17.76
CA GLY A 150 -36.34 22.98 18.09
C GLY A 150 -35.45 22.96 16.84
N HIS A 151 -34.15 22.93 17.07
CA HIS A 151 -33.15 22.79 16.01
C HIS A 151 -32.80 21.33 15.77
N TYR A 152 -32.84 20.88 14.53
CA TYR A 152 -32.49 19.55 14.10
C TYR A 152 -31.29 19.61 13.15
N GLY A 153 -30.32 18.70 13.35
CA GLY A 153 -29.20 18.51 12.45
C GLY A 153 -29.37 17.22 11.64
N PHE A 154 -29.02 17.28 10.36
CA PHE A 154 -29.04 16.14 9.44
C PHE A 154 -27.70 15.98 8.74
N ALA A 155 -27.24 14.74 8.62
CA ALA A 155 -26.06 14.39 7.84
C ALA A 155 -26.30 13.05 7.16
N LEU A 156 -25.59 12.79 6.08
CA LEU A 156 -25.73 11.54 5.34
C LEU A 156 -24.38 10.94 4.92
N ALA A 157 -24.37 9.65 4.68
CA ALA A 157 -23.26 8.91 4.10
C ALA A 157 -23.75 8.10 2.90
N TRP A 158 -22.91 8.00 1.86
CA TRP A 158 -23.17 7.10 0.75
C TRP A 158 -22.99 5.65 1.15
N LEU A 159 -23.83 4.76 0.62
CA LEU A 159 -23.73 3.32 0.77
C LEU A 159 -23.35 2.65 -0.57
N ARG A 160 -22.52 1.62 -0.48
CA ARG A 160 -22.15 0.77 -1.62
C ARG A 160 -21.96 -0.67 -1.14
N GLY A 161 -22.83 -1.58 -1.55
CA GLY A 161 -22.78 -2.99 -1.16
C GLY A 161 -22.75 -3.19 0.36
N GLY A 162 -23.52 -2.41 1.10
CA GLY A 162 -23.56 -2.44 2.56
C GLY A 162 -22.38 -1.77 3.28
N LYS A 163 -21.40 -1.22 2.54
CA LYS A 163 -20.30 -0.41 3.11
C LYS A 163 -20.72 1.04 3.17
N GLU A 164 -20.38 1.70 4.26
CA GLU A 164 -20.70 3.11 4.50
C GLU A 164 -19.46 3.98 4.28
N GLY A 165 -19.62 5.09 3.55
CA GLY A 165 -18.59 6.11 3.34
C GLY A 165 -18.46 7.08 4.51
N GLY A 166 -17.65 8.11 4.33
CA GLY A 166 -17.54 9.22 5.28
C GLY A 166 -18.85 10.01 5.41
N LEU A 167 -19.13 10.53 6.60
CA LEU A 167 -20.32 11.31 6.87
C LEU A 167 -20.16 12.74 6.34
N SER A 168 -21.20 13.26 5.72
CA SER A 168 -21.26 14.67 5.26
C SER A 168 -21.12 15.67 6.40
N ALA A 169 -20.90 16.92 6.06
CA ALA A 169 -21.17 18.01 6.99
C ALA A 169 -22.65 18.00 7.38
N MET A 170 -22.93 18.44 8.60
CA MET A 170 -24.28 18.53 9.12
C MET A 170 -24.97 19.78 8.55
N ALA A 171 -26.18 19.58 8.01
CA ALA A 171 -27.13 20.66 7.71
C ALA A 171 -28.11 20.81 8.87
N SER A 172 -28.48 22.04 9.23
CA SER A 172 -29.38 22.32 10.34
C SER A 172 -30.63 23.02 9.86
N VAL A 173 -31.76 22.72 10.52
CA VAL A 173 -33.05 23.35 10.27
C VAL A 173 -33.74 23.66 11.59
N GLU A 174 -34.36 24.80 11.71
CA GLU A 174 -35.26 25.17 12.80
C GLU A 174 -36.67 24.72 12.42
N VAL A 175 -37.30 23.95 13.32
CA VAL A 175 -38.65 23.38 13.17
C VAL A 175 -39.59 24.05 14.16
N ALA A 176 -40.62 24.68 13.66
CA ALA A 176 -41.78 25.05 14.51
C ALA A 176 -42.55 23.77 14.91
N GLY A 177 -43.06 23.73 16.10
CA GLY A 177 -43.83 22.60 16.56
C GLY A 177 -44.99 22.26 15.62
N GLY A 178 -45.17 20.96 15.34
CA GLY A 178 -46.21 20.48 14.43
C GLY A 178 -45.87 20.51 12.95
N THR A 179 -44.58 20.69 12.61
CA THR A 179 -44.05 20.55 11.22
C THR A 179 -43.10 19.34 11.15
N GLY A 180 -42.79 18.89 9.96
CA GLY A 180 -41.78 17.88 9.64
C GLY A 180 -40.55 18.47 8.96
N VAL A 181 -39.69 17.61 8.44
CA VAL A 181 -38.50 18.01 7.67
C VAL A 181 -38.43 17.21 6.37
N ALA A 182 -38.15 17.88 5.29
CA ALA A 182 -37.76 17.29 4.02
C ALA A 182 -36.22 17.38 3.85
N VAL A 183 -35.61 16.25 3.57
CA VAL A 183 -34.15 16.12 3.37
C VAL A 183 -33.89 15.72 1.93
N THR A 184 -33.19 16.56 1.18
CA THR A 184 -32.79 16.26 -0.21
C THR A 184 -31.32 15.88 -0.24
N PRO A 185 -30.98 14.62 -0.57
CA PRO A 185 -29.59 14.22 -0.80
C PRO A 185 -28.95 15.01 -1.93
N PRO A 186 -27.63 15.28 -1.89
CA PRO A 186 -26.92 15.86 -3.02
C PRO A 186 -26.92 14.91 -4.23
N LEU A 187 -26.67 15.45 -5.42
CA LEU A 187 -26.53 14.65 -6.63
C LEU A 187 -25.33 13.68 -6.48
N CYS A 188 -25.60 12.38 -6.60
CA CYS A 188 -24.56 11.36 -6.69
C CYS A 188 -24.19 11.12 -8.16
N THR A 189 -22.91 11.19 -8.48
CA THR A 189 -22.36 10.91 -9.83
C THR A 189 -21.65 9.57 -9.92
N ASP A 190 -21.61 8.82 -8.83
CA ASP A 190 -21.01 7.48 -8.76
C ASP A 190 -22.13 6.44 -8.86
N ASP A 191 -22.26 5.82 -10.02
CA ASP A 191 -23.28 4.79 -10.30
C ASP A 191 -23.14 3.52 -9.44
N SER A 192 -22.02 3.36 -8.75
CA SER A 192 -21.80 2.24 -7.82
C SER A 192 -22.44 2.44 -6.45
N ILE A 193 -22.95 3.64 -6.17
CA ILE A 193 -23.66 3.96 -4.92
C ILE A 193 -25.10 3.46 -5.01
N ASP A 194 -25.48 2.63 -4.07
CA ASP A 194 -26.77 1.95 -4.04
C ASP A 194 -27.75 2.49 -2.98
N GLY A 195 -27.28 3.39 -2.09
CA GLY A 195 -28.14 3.96 -1.04
C GLY A 195 -27.51 5.13 -0.31
N VAL A 196 -28.32 5.74 0.56
CA VAL A 196 -27.96 6.82 1.47
C VAL A 196 -28.33 6.41 2.89
N ARG A 197 -27.39 6.48 3.82
CA ARG A 197 -27.67 6.38 5.25
C ARG A 197 -27.84 7.77 5.83
N LEU A 198 -29.01 8.02 6.40
CA LEU A 198 -29.35 9.30 6.96
C LEU A 198 -29.22 9.27 8.50
N TYR A 199 -28.64 10.35 9.01
CA TYR A 199 -28.45 10.60 10.43
C TYR A 199 -29.15 11.90 10.82
N ALA A 200 -29.74 11.91 12.03
CA ALA A 200 -30.38 13.09 12.60
C ALA A 200 -30.01 13.28 14.07
N THR A 201 -30.08 14.52 14.53
CA THR A 201 -30.05 14.83 15.95
C THR A 201 -31.48 14.81 16.56
N ALA A 202 -31.57 14.66 17.86
CA ALA A 202 -32.81 15.03 18.58
C ALA A 202 -33.01 16.56 18.49
N ALA A 203 -34.19 17.06 18.86
CA ALA A 203 -34.46 18.47 19.01
C ALA A 203 -33.41 19.12 19.94
N ASP A 204 -32.75 20.17 19.48
CA ASP A 204 -31.68 20.89 20.18
C ASP A 204 -30.48 19.99 20.60
N GLY A 205 -30.39 18.81 20.03
CA GLY A 205 -29.32 17.85 20.27
C GLY A 205 -28.10 18.07 19.39
N GLY A 206 -26.92 17.58 19.86
CA GLY A 206 -25.65 17.64 19.09
C GLY A 206 -25.17 16.28 18.58
N GLU A 207 -25.80 15.18 18.94
CA GLU A 207 -25.40 13.83 18.60
C GLU A 207 -26.20 13.31 17.41
N LEU A 208 -25.52 12.92 16.36
CA LEU A 208 -26.09 12.34 15.14
C LEU A 208 -26.33 10.84 15.36
N ALA A 209 -27.55 10.38 15.24
CA ALA A 209 -27.94 8.97 15.27
C ALA A 209 -28.55 8.54 13.94
N CYS A 210 -28.28 7.32 13.52
CA CYS A 210 -28.85 6.74 12.30
C CYS A 210 -30.37 6.67 12.40
N ILE A 211 -31.05 7.17 11.37
CA ILE A 211 -32.52 7.13 11.29
C ILE A 211 -33.03 6.24 10.15
N GLY A 212 -32.16 5.76 9.28
CA GLY A 212 -32.49 4.80 8.24
C GLY A 212 -31.64 4.90 6.99
N ASP A 213 -31.82 3.91 6.11
CA ASP A 213 -31.25 3.86 4.78
C ASP A 213 -32.33 4.19 3.74
N TYR A 214 -31.98 5.01 2.75
CA TYR A 214 -32.88 5.60 1.76
C TYR A 214 -32.32 5.48 0.36
N PRO A 215 -33.14 5.64 -0.68
CA PRO A 215 -32.66 5.73 -2.06
C PRO A 215 -31.66 6.87 -2.26
N VAL A 216 -30.74 6.71 -3.25
CA VAL A 216 -29.70 7.70 -3.59
C VAL A 216 -30.28 9.05 -4.03
N SER A 217 -31.46 9.03 -4.64
CA SER A 217 -32.11 10.23 -5.19
C SER A 217 -33.55 10.34 -4.69
N GLY A 218 -34.06 11.55 -4.76
CA GLY A 218 -35.40 11.90 -4.29
C GLY A 218 -35.37 12.58 -2.95
N GLU A 219 -36.48 13.23 -2.63
CA GLU A 219 -36.69 13.92 -1.35
C GLU A 219 -37.12 12.91 -0.30
N ILE A 220 -36.51 12.97 0.88
CA ILE A 220 -36.83 12.13 2.04
C ILE A 220 -37.69 12.98 2.98
N VAL A 221 -39.00 12.73 3.00
CA VAL A 221 -39.93 13.45 3.88
C VAL A 221 -40.04 12.74 5.21
N LEU A 222 -39.78 13.47 6.29
CA LEU A 222 -39.77 13.00 7.66
C LEU A 222 -40.84 13.76 8.47
N PRO A 223 -42.10 13.29 8.46
CA PRO A 223 -43.15 13.90 9.30
C PRO A 223 -42.91 13.69 10.80
N LEU A 224 -42.17 12.62 11.15
CA LEU A 224 -41.67 12.27 12.48
C LEU A 224 -40.27 11.72 12.33
N LEU A 225 -39.40 11.89 13.34
CA LEU A 225 -38.13 11.16 13.34
C LEU A 225 -38.41 9.65 13.59
N PRO A 226 -37.88 8.77 12.74
CA PRO A 226 -37.85 7.34 13.00
C PRO A 226 -37.11 7.04 14.30
N LYS A 227 -37.32 5.82 14.84
CA LYS A 227 -36.53 5.35 15.98
C LYS A 227 -35.07 5.46 15.68
N THR A 228 -34.31 6.18 16.50
CA THR A 228 -32.90 6.37 16.36
C THR A 228 -32.13 5.06 16.59
N GLY A 229 -31.20 4.77 15.68
CA GLY A 229 -30.26 3.66 15.75
C GLY A 229 -28.96 4.03 16.46
N LYS A 230 -27.85 3.50 15.94
CA LYS A 230 -26.51 3.76 16.48
C LYS A 230 -26.06 5.20 16.16
N THR A 231 -25.30 5.77 17.06
CA THR A 231 -24.59 7.03 16.85
C THR A 231 -23.63 6.96 15.65
N ALA A 232 -23.52 8.06 14.91
CA ALA A 232 -22.66 8.16 13.75
C ALA A 232 -21.17 7.97 14.13
N GLN A 233 -20.57 6.92 13.65
CA GLN A 233 -19.14 6.63 13.84
C GLN A 233 -18.28 7.15 12.68
N MET A 234 -18.87 7.42 11.51
CA MET A 234 -18.20 7.83 10.28
C MET A 234 -17.94 9.34 10.20
N ARG A 235 -18.20 10.07 11.28
CA ARG A 235 -17.93 11.50 11.39
C ARG A 235 -16.42 11.73 11.31
N PHE A 236 -15.96 12.59 10.41
CA PHE A 236 -14.56 12.89 10.13
C PHE A 236 -13.76 11.81 9.37
N LEU A 237 -14.39 10.71 8.97
CA LEU A 237 -13.77 9.76 8.07
C LEU A 237 -13.91 10.22 6.61
N SER A 238 -12.95 9.84 5.82
CA SER A 238 -12.90 10.12 4.38
C SER A 238 -12.41 8.87 3.63
N PRO A 239 -12.52 8.82 2.30
CA PRO A 239 -11.93 7.75 1.52
C PRO A 239 -10.44 7.59 1.81
N MET A 240 -9.96 6.35 1.91
CA MET A 240 -8.53 6.07 2.06
C MET A 240 -7.75 6.69 0.90
N PRO A 241 -6.82 7.62 1.15
CA PRO A 241 -6.08 8.27 0.08
C PRO A 241 -5.14 7.30 -0.63
N THR A 242 -5.07 7.37 -1.95
CA THR A 242 -4.07 6.63 -2.72
C THR A 242 -2.65 7.14 -2.45
N GLY A 243 -1.68 6.29 -2.75
CA GLY A 243 -0.27 6.62 -2.55
C GLY A 243 0.65 5.52 -3.03
N LYS A 244 1.94 5.67 -2.76
CA LYS A 244 2.99 4.70 -3.06
C LYS A 244 3.12 3.68 -1.93
N PHE A 245 3.83 2.59 -2.22
CA PHE A 245 4.22 1.57 -1.22
C PHE A 245 3.02 0.98 -0.47
N MET A 246 1.91 0.76 -1.20
CA MET A 246 0.73 0.18 -0.61
C MET A 246 1.02 -1.21 -0.06
N CYS A 247 0.70 -1.42 1.20
CA CYS A 247 0.85 -2.68 1.91
C CYS A 247 -0.22 -2.82 3.00
N VAL A 248 -0.26 -3.98 3.63
CA VAL A 248 -1.19 -4.28 4.73
C VAL A 248 -0.42 -4.51 6.01
N TRP A 249 -0.85 -3.89 7.08
CA TRP A 249 -0.31 -4.08 8.40
C TRP A 249 -1.43 -4.14 9.44
N ARG A 250 -1.51 -5.24 10.17
CA ARG A 250 -2.44 -5.45 11.29
C ARG A 250 -3.89 -5.03 10.99
N GLY A 251 -4.42 -5.48 9.84
CA GLY A 251 -5.79 -5.16 9.42
C GLY A 251 -6.01 -3.73 8.93
N ARG A 252 -4.96 -2.97 8.66
CA ARG A 252 -5.00 -1.64 8.05
C ARG A 252 -4.28 -1.63 6.71
N LEU A 253 -4.82 -0.87 5.78
CA LEU A 253 -4.15 -0.56 4.52
C LEU A 253 -3.24 0.66 4.73
N LEU A 254 -2.02 0.57 4.24
CA LEU A 254 -1.03 1.64 4.31
C LEU A 254 -0.78 2.21 2.92
N THR A 255 -0.62 3.53 2.83
CA THR A 255 -0.12 4.22 1.64
C THR A 255 0.79 5.37 2.04
N ALA A 256 1.75 5.71 1.20
CA ALA A 256 2.65 6.83 1.45
C ALA A 256 2.58 7.89 0.35
N LYS A 257 2.64 9.16 0.74
CA LYS A 257 2.78 10.28 -0.18
C LYS A 257 3.80 11.27 0.39
N ALA A 258 4.84 11.55 -0.39
CA ALA A 258 5.99 12.35 0.05
C ALA A 258 6.62 11.76 1.33
N ASN A 259 6.46 12.42 2.46
CA ASN A 259 6.96 11.98 3.76
C ASN A 259 5.84 11.61 4.76
N VAL A 260 4.62 11.40 4.27
CA VAL A 260 3.48 11.02 5.12
C VAL A 260 3.08 9.59 4.82
N LEU A 261 3.12 8.74 5.83
CA LEU A 261 2.56 7.39 5.85
C LEU A 261 1.13 7.46 6.41
N ARG A 262 0.16 6.93 5.69
CA ARG A 262 -1.27 6.93 6.05
C ARG A 262 -1.77 5.53 6.30
N PHE A 263 -2.74 5.42 7.17
CA PHE A 263 -3.36 4.17 7.59
C PHE A 263 -4.86 4.24 7.36
N SER A 264 -5.45 3.17 6.85
CA SER A 264 -6.91 3.03 6.86
C SER A 264 -7.44 2.80 8.27
N GLU A 265 -8.75 2.88 8.43
CA GLU A 265 -9.41 2.34 9.61
C GLU A 265 -9.22 0.82 9.71
N PRO A 266 -9.20 0.23 10.93
CA PRO A 266 -9.05 -1.22 11.11
C PRO A 266 -10.17 -1.96 10.40
N LEU A 267 -9.80 -2.91 9.51
CA LEU A 267 -10.72 -3.73 8.72
C LEU A 267 -11.69 -2.96 7.80
N ALA A 268 -11.69 -1.63 7.88
CA ALA A 268 -12.43 -0.74 6.99
C ALA A 268 -11.46 -0.04 6.03
N PHE A 269 -10.83 -0.80 5.15
CA PHE A 269 -9.77 -0.36 4.24
C PHE A 269 -10.15 0.80 3.33
N HIS A 270 -11.44 1.07 3.15
CA HIS A 270 -11.98 2.16 2.34
C HIS A 270 -12.04 3.50 3.09
N LEU A 271 -11.83 3.51 4.41
CA LEU A 271 -11.93 4.68 5.28
C LEU A 271 -10.61 5.08 5.90
N HIS A 272 -10.44 6.36 6.16
CA HIS A 272 -9.26 6.97 6.75
C HIS A 272 -9.65 8.16 7.63
N ASP A 273 -9.15 8.21 8.87
CA ASP A 273 -9.23 9.39 9.73
C ASP A 273 -8.01 10.30 9.50
N GLY A 274 -8.21 11.34 8.71
CA GLY A 274 -7.11 12.28 8.36
C GLY A 274 -6.57 13.09 9.55
N ARG A 275 -7.18 13.02 10.74
CA ARG A 275 -6.74 13.72 11.94
C ARG A 275 -5.66 12.96 12.70
N PHE A 276 -5.72 11.62 12.71
CA PHE A 276 -4.89 10.78 13.57
C PHE A 276 -4.23 9.59 12.85
N ALA A 277 -4.83 9.08 11.78
CA ALA A 277 -4.37 7.86 11.11
C ALA A 277 -3.21 8.13 10.14
N TYR A 278 -2.18 8.85 10.59
CA TYR A 278 -0.97 9.08 9.80
C TYR A 278 0.28 9.25 10.68
N VAL A 279 1.43 8.97 10.07
CA VAL A 279 2.75 9.29 10.65
C VAL A 279 3.51 10.16 9.66
N GLN A 280 3.97 11.33 10.12
CA GLN A 280 4.82 12.19 9.32
C GLN A 280 6.29 11.83 9.57
N MET A 281 6.96 11.40 8.51
CA MET A 281 8.37 11.05 8.55
C MET A 281 9.26 12.29 8.40
N PRO A 282 10.47 12.30 8.95
CA PRO A 282 11.43 13.40 8.79
C PRO A 282 11.78 13.69 7.33
N GLN A 283 11.88 12.64 6.48
CA GLN A 283 12.31 12.73 5.10
C GLN A 283 11.35 12.00 4.17
N ARG A 284 11.52 12.21 2.85
CA ARG A 284 10.72 11.55 1.83
C ARG A 284 10.88 10.04 1.89
N ILE A 285 9.74 9.34 1.92
CA ILE A 285 9.65 7.88 1.97
C ILE A 285 10.10 7.28 0.63
N THR A 286 10.91 6.23 0.69
CA THR A 286 11.45 5.49 -0.45
C THR A 286 11.01 4.04 -0.49
N PHE A 287 10.55 3.48 0.64
CA PHE A 287 9.85 2.21 0.75
C PHE A 287 9.09 2.12 2.08
N VAL A 288 8.14 1.18 2.17
CA VAL A 288 7.39 0.84 3.39
C VAL A 288 7.20 -0.68 3.43
N GLU A 289 7.77 -1.34 4.44
CA GLU A 289 7.66 -2.79 4.60
C GLU A 289 7.31 -3.18 6.03
N PRO A 290 6.09 -3.70 6.25
CA PRO A 290 5.67 -4.19 7.55
C PRO A 290 6.35 -5.52 7.92
N VAL A 291 6.71 -5.64 9.19
CA VAL A 291 7.16 -6.88 9.84
C VAL A 291 6.40 -7.10 11.15
N GLU A 292 6.67 -8.18 11.87
CA GLU A 292 5.96 -8.53 13.10
C GLU A 292 6.00 -7.41 14.16
N GLY A 293 7.19 -6.87 14.45
CA GLY A 293 7.41 -5.88 15.51
C GLY A 293 7.14 -4.44 15.11
N GLY A 294 6.77 -4.16 13.84
CA GLY A 294 6.55 -2.79 13.37
C GLY A 294 6.64 -2.63 11.86
N ILE A 295 7.13 -1.47 11.42
CA ILE A 295 7.20 -1.11 10.00
C ILE A 295 8.57 -0.52 9.68
N PHE A 296 9.30 -1.10 8.74
CA PHE A 296 10.48 -0.46 8.17
C PHE A 296 10.04 0.60 7.15
N VAL A 297 10.54 1.80 7.33
CA VAL A 297 10.29 2.94 6.44
C VAL A 297 11.63 3.46 5.92
N GLY A 298 11.92 3.18 4.66
CA GLY A 298 13.06 3.76 3.97
C GLY A 298 12.83 5.24 3.70
N GLN A 299 13.85 6.04 3.86
CA GLN A 299 13.88 7.45 3.56
C GLN A 299 15.08 7.77 2.67
N VAL A 300 15.10 8.95 2.06
CA VAL A 300 16.21 9.36 1.17
C VAL A 300 17.56 9.43 1.88
N ASP A 301 17.60 9.55 3.21
CA ASP A 301 18.80 9.72 4.03
C ASP A 301 19.03 8.58 5.03
N GLY A 302 18.22 7.53 5.04
CA GLY A 302 18.34 6.41 5.96
C GLY A 302 17.10 5.57 6.08
N VAL A 303 17.04 4.74 7.11
CA VAL A 303 15.90 3.88 7.41
C VAL A 303 15.42 4.17 8.84
N VAL A 304 14.12 4.22 9.01
CA VAL A 304 13.45 4.33 10.31
C VAL A 304 12.64 3.06 10.53
N PHE A 305 12.66 2.56 11.74
CA PHE A 305 11.75 1.51 12.20
C PHE A 305 10.67 2.14 13.07
N LEU A 306 9.42 2.03 12.63
CA LEU A 306 8.25 2.36 13.44
C LEU A 306 7.92 1.15 14.29
N ARG A 307 8.43 1.14 15.52
CA ARG A 307 8.23 0.06 16.48
C ARG A 307 6.85 0.15 17.11
N GLY A 308 6.14 -0.94 17.16
CA GLY A 308 4.84 -1.01 17.83
C GLY A 308 3.84 -1.87 17.07
N VAL A 309 2.68 -2.00 17.66
CA VAL A 309 1.58 -2.84 17.15
C VAL A 309 0.30 -2.05 16.91
N ASP A 310 0.27 -0.80 17.33
CA ASP A 310 -0.85 0.13 17.17
C ASP A 310 -0.36 1.47 16.62
N VAL A 311 -1.14 2.08 15.73
CA VAL A 311 -0.81 3.34 15.06
C VAL A 311 -0.58 4.47 16.06
N GLU A 312 -1.39 4.53 17.11
CA GLU A 312 -1.32 5.58 18.14
C GLU A 312 -0.11 5.45 19.07
N ALA A 313 0.51 4.26 19.12
CA ALA A 313 1.64 3.94 19.99
C ALA A 313 2.94 3.63 19.21
N LEU A 314 3.01 4.01 17.92
CA LEU A 314 4.23 3.79 17.14
C LEU A 314 5.38 4.67 17.62
N GLU A 315 6.47 4.03 18.00
CA GLU A 315 7.74 4.67 18.35
C GLU A 315 8.65 4.76 17.12
N MET A 316 9.15 5.95 16.81
CA MET A 316 10.05 6.17 15.67
C MET A 316 11.52 5.96 16.09
N VAL A 317 12.14 4.90 15.59
CA VAL A 317 13.53 4.54 15.85
C VAL A 317 14.36 4.71 14.58
N ARG A 318 15.29 5.66 14.55
CA ARG A 318 16.24 5.81 13.44
C ARG A 318 17.31 4.73 13.53
N LEU A 319 17.51 4.00 12.44
CA LEU A 319 18.49 2.92 12.37
C LEU A 319 19.84 3.43 11.88
N ALA A 320 20.93 2.86 12.42
CA ALA A 320 22.31 3.20 12.05
C ALA A 320 22.75 2.38 10.82
N VAL A 321 22.05 2.53 9.69
CA VAL A 321 22.31 1.84 8.43
C VAL A 321 22.45 2.84 7.29
N LYS A 322 23.02 2.39 6.17
CA LYS A 322 23.16 3.22 4.96
C LYS A 322 21.82 3.59 4.36
N PRO A 323 21.69 4.75 3.70
CA PRO A 323 20.49 5.11 2.95
C PRO A 323 20.12 4.04 1.93
N PRO A 324 18.82 3.69 1.83
CA PRO A 324 18.37 2.68 0.89
C PRO A 324 18.28 3.23 -0.54
N VAL A 325 18.44 2.36 -1.52
CA VAL A 325 18.02 2.63 -2.88
C VAL A 325 16.50 2.72 -2.93
N ALA A 326 15.96 3.77 -3.53
CA ALA A 326 14.53 3.96 -3.61
C ALA A 326 13.83 2.78 -4.30
N MET A 327 12.73 2.30 -3.73
CA MET A 327 11.90 1.19 -4.25
C MET A 327 12.63 -0.16 -4.38
N SER A 328 13.76 -0.35 -3.71
CA SER A 328 14.51 -1.61 -3.76
C SER A 328 14.01 -2.65 -2.75
N SER A 329 13.06 -2.31 -1.91
CA SER A 329 12.57 -3.24 -0.89
C SER A 329 11.75 -4.38 -1.47
N VAL A 330 11.82 -5.51 -0.80
CA VAL A 330 10.95 -6.65 -1.00
C VAL A 330 10.72 -7.32 0.36
N ARG A 331 9.49 -7.71 0.61
CA ARG A 331 9.14 -8.53 1.75
C ARG A 331 9.34 -10.00 1.39
N LEU A 332 9.98 -10.73 2.27
CA LEU A 332 10.12 -12.18 2.23
C LEU A 332 9.29 -12.78 3.34
N ASP A 333 8.48 -13.76 3.00
CA ASP A 333 7.80 -14.57 4.00
C ASP A 333 8.78 -15.53 4.70
N ALA A 334 8.36 -16.11 5.83
CA ALA A 334 9.22 -16.91 6.69
C ALA A 334 9.95 -18.04 5.95
N ASP A 335 9.26 -18.71 5.03
CA ASP A 335 9.80 -19.84 4.27
C ASP A 335 10.91 -19.41 3.28
N GLU A 336 10.79 -18.21 2.72
CA GLU A 336 11.79 -17.64 1.81
C GLU A 336 13.00 -17.07 2.56
N ALA A 337 12.77 -16.47 3.72
CA ALA A 337 13.79 -15.81 4.54
C ALA A 337 14.69 -16.79 5.30
N GLY A 338 14.27 -18.04 5.47
CA GLY A 338 15.04 -19.10 6.10
C GLY A 338 15.52 -18.72 7.51
N GLN A 339 16.83 -18.81 7.75
CA GLN A 339 17.42 -18.55 9.08
C GLN A 339 17.23 -17.12 9.61
N PHE A 340 16.90 -16.14 8.77
CA PHE A 340 16.67 -14.75 9.19
C PHE A 340 15.25 -14.53 9.71
N SER A 341 14.33 -15.45 9.47
CA SER A 341 12.92 -15.21 9.68
C SER A 341 12.46 -15.35 11.13
N ASN A 342 13.08 -16.23 11.91
CA ASN A 342 12.52 -16.68 13.20
C ASN A 342 11.01 -17.03 13.10
N GLY A 343 10.57 -17.53 11.92
CA GLY A 343 9.18 -17.86 11.66
C GLY A 343 8.28 -16.69 11.27
N ALA A 344 8.83 -15.50 11.00
CA ALA A 344 8.08 -14.33 10.60
C ALA A 344 8.68 -13.66 9.35
N ALA A 345 7.94 -12.77 8.70
CA ALA A 345 8.40 -12.07 7.51
C ALA A 345 9.56 -11.12 7.81
N VAL A 346 10.49 -10.99 6.85
CA VAL A 346 11.60 -10.05 6.86
C VAL A 346 11.50 -9.09 5.67
N CYS A 347 12.16 -7.95 5.79
CA CYS A 347 12.29 -6.97 4.72
C CYS A 347 13.71 -6.98 4.17
N LEU A 348 13.89 -7.11 2.85
CA LEU A 348 15.18 -6.88 2.20
C LEU A 348 15.15 -5.56 1.44
N TRP A 349 16.28 -4.84 1.42
CA TRP A 349 16.48 -3.68 0.54
C TRP A 349 17.95 -3.56 0.12
N LEU A 350 18.22 -2.77 -0.89
CA LEU A 350 19.58 -2.42 -1.33
C LEU A 350 20.02 -1.09 -0.71
N ALA A 351 21.31 -1.02 -0.39
CA ALA A 351 22.01 0.18 0.02
C ALA A 351 23.38 0.26 -0.68
N ASP A 352 24.12 1.34 -0.48
CA ASP A 352 25.45 1.56 -1.05
C ASP A 352 26.44 0.40 -0.76
N ASN A 353 26.27 -0.25 0.38
CA ASN A 353 27.11 -1.35 0.85
C ASN A 353 26.49 -2.74 0.64
N GLY A 354 25.53 -2.87 -0.25
CA GLY A 354 24.89 -4.13 -0.60
C GLY A 354 23.48 -4.31 -0.07
N ALA A 355 23.06 -5.54 0.11
CA ALA A 355 21.76 -5.87 0.65
C ALA A 355 21.75 -5.77 2.18
N ALA A 356 20.64 -5.27 2.71
CA ALA A 356 20.33 -5.24 4.12
C ALA A 356 19.03 -6.00 4.38
N ALA A 357 18.96 -6.73 5.49
CA ALA A 357 17.80 -7.47 5.95
C ALA A 357 17.27 -6.86 7.25
N GLY A 358 16.04 -6.37 7.23
CA GLY A 358 15.29 -5.92 8.40
C GLY A 358 14.54 -7.09 9.01
N LEU A 359 14.84 -7.40 10.26
CA LEU A 359 14.32 -8.57 10.98
C LEU A 359 12.96 -8.29 11.65
N PRO A 360 12.22 -9.31 12.07
CA PRO A 360 10.90 -9.15 12.68
C PRO A 360 10.88 -8.27 13.92
N ASP A 361 11.99 -8.18 14.68
CA ASP A 361 12.13 -7.39 15.91
C ASP A 361 12.57 -5.94 15.65
N GLY A 362 12.81 -5.57 14.39
CA GLY A 362 13.29 -4.24 13.97
C GLY A 362 14.82 -4.10 13.94
N SER A 363 15.57 -5.15 14.25
CA SER A 363 17.02 -5.17 14.04
C SER A 363 17.35 -5.29 12.54
N VAL A 364 18.59 -4.94 12.16
CA VAL A 364 19.03 -4.99 10.76
C VAL A 364 20.36 -5.71 10.65
N VAL A 365 20.46 -6.56 9.63
CA VAL A 365 21.68 -7.22 9.21
C VAL A 365 22.12 -6.66 7.87
N GLU A 366 23.24 -5.97 7.81
CA GLU A 366 23.88 -5.55 6.56
C GLU A 366 24.67 -6.72 6.00
N MET A 367 24.13 -7.41 5.01
CA MET A 367 24.63 -8.72 4.53
C MET A 367 26.02 -8.64 3.89
N HIS A 368 26.42 -7.49 3.39
CA HIS A 368 27.66 -7.29 2.65
C HIS A 368 28.53 -6.18 3.25
N ALA A 369 28.30 -5.81 4.52
CA ALA A 369 29.10 -4.79 5.20
C ALA A 369 30.59 -5.16 5.19
N GLY A 370 31.44 -4.23 4.74
CA GLY A 370 32.88 -4.45 4.62
C GLY A 370 33.33 -5.26 3.40
N VAL A 371 32.39 -5.76 2.57
CA VAL A 371 32.69 -6.53 1.35
C VAL A 371 32.33 -5.74 0.09
N LEU A 372 31.24 -4.97 0.14
CA LEU A 372 30.75 -4.20 -0.99
C LEU A 372 30.59 -2.71 -0.65
N ARG A 373 30.84 -1.86 -1.64
CA ARG A 373 30.60 -0.41 -1.59
C ARG A 373 30.30 0.13 -2.99
N GLY A 374 29.63 1.28 -3.04
CA GLY A 374 29.36 1.99 -4.30
C GLY A 374 28.38 1.27 -5.22
N LEU A 375 27.51 0.41 -4.66
CA LEU A 375 26.56 -0.36 -5.46
C LEU A 375 25.30 0.41 -5.81
N ALA A 376 24.96 1.42 -5.05
CA ALA A 376 23.68 2.06 -5.11
C ALA A 376 23.76 3.40 -5.80
N ALA A 377 23.40 3.45 -7.05
CA ALA A 377 23.05 4.67 -7.78
C ALA A 377 21.64 4.54 -8.35
N GLY A 378 20.85 5.63 -8.35
CA GLY A 378 19.57 5.68 -9.02
C GLY A 378 18.38 5.13 -8.23
N THR A 379 17.47 4.48 -8.91
CA THR A 379 16.22 3.94 -8.37
C THR A 379 15.96 2.54 -8.91
N THR A 380 15.20 1.74 -8.18
CA THR A 380 14.80 0.40 -8.61
C THR A 380 13.53 0.45 -9.42
N ALA A 381 13.52 -0.15 -10.61
CA ALA A 381 12.31 -0.36 -11.37
C ALA A 381 11.48 -1.50 -10.80
N GLN A 382 12.14 -2.58 -10.43
CA GLN A 382 11.50 -3.75 -9.81
C GLN A 382 12.53 -4.54 -9.00
N THR A 383 12.10 -5.04 -7.85
CA THR A 383 12.84 -6.01 -7.04
C THR A 383 11.97 -7.24 -6.85
N VAL A 384 12.55 -8.40 -7.00
CA VAL A 384 11.89 -9.70 -6.80
C VAL A 384 12.79 -10.63 -6.01
N SER A 385 12.19 -11.52 -5.23
CA SER A 385 12.85 -12.69 -4.67
C SER A 385 12.29 -13.93 -5.37
N ALA A 386 13.16 -14.76 -5.89
CA ALA A 386 12.80 -16.02 -6.50
C ALA A 386 13.94 -17.02 -6.31
N ASP A 387 13.64 -18.25 -5.95
CA ASP A 387 14.63 -19.32 -5.76
C ASP A 387 15.82 -18.91 -4.85
N ARG A 388 15.53 -18.20 -3.76
CA ARG A 388 16.53 -17.64 -2.82
C ARG A 388 17.50 -16.65 -3.48
N ARG A 389 17.09 -16.02 -4.58
CA ARG A 389 17.83 -14.95 -5.25
C ARG A 389 17.11 -13.65 -5.10
N PHE A 390 17.84 -12.63 -4.70
CA PHE A 390 17.38 -11.26 -4.63
C PHE A 390 17.84 -10.52 -5.88
N VAL A 391 16.91 -10.20 -6.76
CA VAL A 391 17.19 -9.56 -8.05
C VAL A 391 16.51 -8.19 -8.09
N SER A 392 17.32 -7.16 -8.31
CA SER A 392 16.83 -5.79 -8.52
C SER A 392 17.19 -5.30 -9.91
N LEU A 393 16.19 -4.81 -10.62
CA LEU A 393 16.38 -4.08 -11.86
C LEU A 393 16.58 -2.59 -11.53
N MET A 394 17.81 -2.12 -11.68
CA MET A 394 18.21 -0.75 -11.37
C MET A 394 18.07 0.14 -12.61
N LEU A 395 17.58 1.35 -12.44
CA LEU A 395 17.58 2.41 -13.43
C LEU A 395 18.66 3.43 -13.04
N ASP A 396 19.45 3.85 -13.99
CA ASP A 396 20.36 4.99 -13.82
C ASP A 396 19.53 6.26 -13.57
N SER A 397 20.00 7.10 -12.67
CA SER A 397 19.34 8.36 -12.29
C SER A 397 19.58 9.46 -13.31
#